data_4f7455d8f9d430f562d7e5a55d92ba8f
#
_entry.id   4f7455d8f9d430f562d7e5a55d92ba8f
#
_cell.length_a   1.000
_cell.length_b   1.000
_cell.length_c   1.000
_cell.angle_alpha   90.00
_cell.angle_beta   90.00
_cell.angle_gamma   90.00
#
_symmetry.space_group_name_H-M   'P 1'
#
loop_
_entity.id
_entity.type
_entity.pdbx_description
1 polymer ?
#
loop_
_entity_poly.entity_id
_entity_poly.type
_entity_poly.pdbx_seq_one_letter_code
_entity_poly.pdbx_strand_id
1 'polypeptide(L)'
;MYCLLDDGRLVTCGFGDERGVIVSQNLSQATNSILTHLLMELKSGNIRRCESLGMTIEEVRQLSQLTVDDLHYLMQSSVSVLNLSINHDNFWIIVQQSRTEQKRMQRIDRALALGGSIELMQTYFGLSAAEVSARRRLKGIDTARGRTQAPDEEADAGIWTQWDASGLTSPDSHEALDVMMLAAELHDVSLTAVWTRVTAWCRERDRKGNKREGA
;
A
#
# COMPACT_ATOMS: atom_id res chain seq x y z
N MET A 1 -10.24 -26.02 23.78
CA MET A 1 -11.09 -25.91 24.98
C MET A 1 -10.78 -27.14 25.83
N TYR A 2 -10.29 -26.96 27.04
CA TYR A 2 -9.91 -28.07 27.94
C TYR A 2 -11.09 -28.36 28.84
N CYS A 3 -11.48 -29.64 28.94
CA CYS A 3 -12.45 -30.09 29.95
C CYS A 3 -11.72 -30.76 31.09
N LEU A 4 -12.05 -30.40 32.32
CA LEU A 4 -11.60 -31.07 33.53
C LEU A 4 -12.48 -32.30 33.79
N LEU A 5 -11.85 -33.46 33.93
CA LEU A 5 -12.52 -34.65 34.46
C LEU A 5 -12.42 -34.65 36.00
N ASP A 6 -13.37 -35.36 36.65
CA ASP A 6 -13.51 -35.44 38.10
C ASP A 6 -12.26 -36.02 38.83
N ASP A 7 -11.28 -36.53 38.10
CA ASP A 7 -10.01 -37.06 38.59
C ASP A 7 -8.80 -36.12 38.41
N GLY A 8 -9.04 -34.88 38.06
CA GLY A 8 -8.01 -33.84 37.96
C GLY A 8 -7.08 -33.92 36.75
N ARG A 9 -7.39 -34.74 35.74
CA ARG A 9 -6.62 -34.79 34.49
C ARG A 9 -7.23 -33.89 33.44
N LEU A 10 -6.38 -33.10 32.81
CA LEU A 10 -6.72 -32.30 31.63
C LEU A 10 -6.72 -33.20 30.38
N VAL A 11 -7.87 -33.44 29.80
CA VAL A 11 -8.00 -34.11 28.49
C VAL A 11 -8.41 -33.10 27.46
N THR A 12 -7.69 -33.05 26.33
CA THR A 12 -8.11 -32.32 25.18
C THR A 12 -9.33 -33.01 24.60
N CYS A 13 -10.52 -32.39 24.70
CA CYS A 13 -11.67 -32.83 23.93
C CYS A 13 -11.34 -32.65 22.44
N GLY A 14 -11.05 -33.75 21.78
CA GLY A 14 -10.91 -33.82 20.32
C GLY A 14 -12.26 -33.55 19.69
N PHE A 15 -12.51 -32.29 19.37
CA PHE A 15 -13.41 -31.97 18.27
C PHE A 15 -12.68 -32.42 17.01
N GLY A 16 -13.25 -33.42 16.35
CA GLY A 16 -12.72 -33.97 15.10
C GLY A 16 -12.35 -32.84 14.17
N ASP A 17 -11.10 -32.84 13.75
CA ASP A 17 -10.45 -31.81 12.96
C ASP A 17 -10.90 -31.86 11.49
N GLU A 18 -12.21 -31.77 11.25
CA GLU A 18 -12.73 -31.64 9.88
C GLU A 18 -12.20 -30.36 9.21
N ARG A 19 -11.97 -29.29 9.98
CA ARG A 19 -11.39 -28.05 9.45
C ARG A 19 -9.92 -28.18 9.10
N GLY A 20 -9.15 -28.93 9.86
CA GLY A 20 -7.74 -29.20 9.58
C GLY A 20 -7.55 -30.05 8.33
N VAL A 21 -8.42 -31.02 8.10
CA VAL A 21 -8.41 -31.88 6.91
C VAL A 21 -8.79 -31.08 5.66
N ILE A 22 -9.83 -30.23 5.73
CA ILE A 22 -10.28 -29.40 4.58
C ILE A 22 -9.20 -28.36 4.21
N VAL A 23 -8.57 -27.74 5.20
CA VAL A 23 -7.50 -26.75 4.96
C VAL A 23 -6.28 -27.44 4.33
N SER A 24 -5.92 -28.63 4.81
CA SER A 24 -4.83 -29.44 4.26
C SER A 24 -5.08 -29.84 2.80
N GLN A 25 -6.29 -30.31 2.48
CA GLN A 25 -6.66 -30.67 1.10
C GLN A 25 -6.65 -29.48 0.15
N ASN A 26 -7.21 -28.35 0.57
CA ASN A 26 -7.19 -27.13 -0.24
C ASN A 26 -5.77 -26.62 -0.50
N LEU A 27 -4.88 -26.72 0.50
CA LEU A 27 -3.48 -26.34 0.33
C LEU A 27 -2.75 -27.28 -0.63
N SER A 28 -2.98 -28.59 -0.54
CA SER A 28 -2.39 -29.56 -1.46
C SER A 28 -2.84 -29.33 -2.91
N GLN A 29 -4.12 -29.07 -3.11
CA GLN A 29 -4.65 -28.73 -4.43
C GLN A 29 -4.08 -27.44 -4.98
N ALA A 30 -3.97 -26.40 -4.14
CA ALA A 30 -3.37 -25.11 -4.55
C ALA A 30 -1.89 -25.29 -4.92
N THR A 31 -1.12 -26.06 -4.15
CA THR A 31 0.31 -26.33 -4.47
C THR A 31 0.43 -27.18 -5.72
N ASN A 32 -0.40 -28.18 -5.90
CA ASN A 32 -0.35 -29.04 -7.09
C ASN A 32 -0.75 -28.28 -8.37
N SER A 33 -1.58 -27.24 -8.28
CA SER A 33 -1.88 -26.36 -9.43
C SER A 33 -0.64 -25.65 -9.99
N ILE A 34 0.42 -25.48 -9.19
CA ILE A 34 1.69 -24.93 -9.65
C ILE A 34 2.34 -25.83 -10.70
N LEU A 35 2.16 -27.16 -10.61
CA LEU A 35 2.66 -28.10 -11.61
C LEU A 35 2.06 -27.86 -12.99
N THR A 36 0.80 -27.44 -13.05
CA THR A 36 0.17 -27.06 -14.33
C THR A 36 0.85 -25.85 -14.96
N HIS A 37 1.18 -24.85 -14.15
CA HIS A 37 1.92 -23.67 -14.61
C HIS A 37 3.32 -24.06 -15.09
N LEU A 38 4.02 -24.92 -14.35
CA LEU A 38 5.34 -25.42 -14.74
C LEU A 38 5.30 -26.18 -16.08
N LEU A 39 4.26 -26.99 -16.30
CA LEU A 39 4.08 -27.68 -17.57
C LEU A 39 3.87 -26.71 -18.73
N MET A 40 3.08 -25.66 -18.53
CA MET A 40 2.90 -24.63 -19.57
C MET A 40 4.21 -23.90 -19.89
N GLU A 41 5.02 -23.61 -18.88
CA GLU A 41 6.34 -23.04 -19.04
C GLU A 41 7.31 -24.00 -19.79
N LEU A 42 7.29 -25.28 -19.45
CA LEU A 42 8.07 -26.32 -20.16
C LEU A 42 7.68 -26.42 -21.63
N LYS A 43 6.38 -26.38 -21.94
CA LYS A 43 5.92 -26.40 -23.34
C LYS A 43 6.34 -25.15 -24.11
N SER A 44 6.58 -24.03 -23.44
CA SER A 44 7.17 -22.81 -24.03
C SER A 44 8.71 -22.82 -24.07
N GLY A 45 9.37 -23.91 -23.62
CA GLY A 45 10.81 -24.09 -23.65
C GLY A 45 11.56 -23.57 -22.41
N ASN A 46 10.88 -23.16 -21.38
CA ASN A 46 11.48 -22.57 -20.15
C ASN A 46 11.79 -23.67 -19.11
N ILE A 47 12.84 -24.43 -19.29
CA ILE A 47 13.26 -25.51 -18.36
C ILE A 47 13.84 -24.94 -17.06
N ARG A 48 14.51 -23.79 -17.11
CA ARG A 48 15.23 -23.20 -15.98
C ARG A 48 14.36 -22.99 -14.74
N ARG A 49 13.07 -22.76 -14.93
CA ARG A 49 12.14 -22.54 -13.81
C ARG A 49 11.88 -23.82 -13.02
N CYS A 50 11.81 -24.97 -13.67
CA CYS A 50 11.70 -26.27 -13.00
C CYS A 50 12.99 -26.60 -12.23
N GLU A 51 14.14 -26.36 -12.83
CA GLU A 51 15.45 -26.55 -12.19
C GLU A 51 15.61 -25.65 -10.95
N SER A 52 15.15 -24.38 -11.02
CA SER A 52 15.20 -23.45 -9.87
C SER A 52 14.33 -23.87 -8.70
N LEU A 53 13.34 -24.72 -8.92
CA LEU A 53 12.52 -25.34 -7.87
C LEU A 53 13.12 -26.64 -7.34
N GLY A 54 14.31 -27.04 -7.83
CA GLY A 54 15.01 -28.23 -7.40
C GLY A 54 14.57 -29.51 -8.10
N MET A 55 13.80 -29.42 -9.19
CA MET A 55 13.42 -30.59 -9.99
C MET A 55 14.64 -31.15 -10.73
N THR A 56 14.77 -32.47 -10.71
CA THR A 56 15.75 -33.18 -11.51
C THR A 56 15.33 -33.20 -12.98
N ILE A 57 16.30 -33.38 -13.90
CA ILE A 57 15.99 -33.45 -15.33
C ILE A 57 15.06 -34.61 -15.68
N GLU A 58 15.10 -35.70 -14.91
CA GLU A 58 14.19 -36.84 -15.07
C GLU A 58 12.76 -36.47 -14.68
N GLU A 59 12.56 -35.79 -13.55
CA GLU A 59 11.26 -35.30 -13.13
C GLU A 59 10.68 -34.27 -14.12
N VAL A 60 11.53 -33.39 -14.65
CA VAL A 60 11.14 -32.45 -15.73
C VAL A 60 10.67 -33.19 -16.97
N ARG A 61 11.37 -34.27 -17.35
CA ARG A 61 11.00 -35.11 -18.50
C ARG A 61 9.67 -35.81 -18.25
N GLN A 62 9.45 -36.37 -17.07
CA GLN A 62 8.18 -37.00 -16.70
C GLN A 62 7.04 -35.95 -16.70
N LEU A 63 7.26 -34.79 -16.10
CA LEU A 63 6.28 -33.70 -16.10
C LEU A 63 5.86 -33.28 -17.52
N SER A 64 6.84 -33.24 -18.47
CA SER A 64 6.55 -32.87 -19.85
C SER A 64 5.69 -33.85 -20.62
N GLN A 65 5.66 -35.12 -20.17
CA GLN A 65 4.91 -36.22 -20.79
C GLN A 65 3.50 -36.39 -20.23
N LEU A 66 3.14 -35.67 -19.14
CA LEU A 66 1.82 -35.75 -18.52
C LEU A 66 0.70 -35.36 -19.49
N THR A 67 -0.33 -36.15 -19.50
CA THR A 67 -1.59 -35.88 -20.21
C THR A 67 -2.49 -34.91 -19.45
N VAL A 68 -3.55 -34.45 -20.07
CA VAL A 68 -4.54 -33.60 -19.41
C VAL A 68 -5.24 -34.34 -18.24
N ASP A 69 -5.49 -35.63 -18.42
CA ASP A 69 -6.12 -36.46 -17.39
C ASP A 69 -5.18 -36.67 -16.20
N ASP A 70 -3.89 -36.90 -16.44
CA ASP A 70 -2.88 -36.96 -15.37
C ASP A 70 -2.81 -35.67 -14.56
N LEU A 71 -2.84 -34.51 -15.24
CA LEU A 71 -2.86 -33.21 -14.59
C LEU A 71 -4.12 -33.02 -13.74
N HIS A 72 -5.27 -33.41 -14.25
CA HIS A 72 -6.52 -33.35 -13.52
C HIS A 72 -6.45 -34.19 -12.23
N TYR A 73 -5.91 -35.40 -12.34
CA TYR A 73 -5.71 -36.29 -11.18
C TYR A 73 -4.75 -35.64 -10.16
N LEU A 74 -3.62 -35.10 -10.60
CA LEU A 74 -2.66 -34.40 -9.73
C LEU A 74 -3.29 -33.21 -9.02
N MET A 75 -4.08 -32.41 -9.73
CA MET A 75 -4.75 -31.25 -9.14
C MET A 75 -5.79 -31.63 -8.08
N GLN A 76 -6.42 -32.77 -8.19
CA GLN A 76 -7.41 -33.27 -7.21
C GLN A 76 -6.77 -34.08 -6.08
N SER A 77 -5.50 -34.44 -6.20
CA SER A 77 -4.80 -35.23 -5.19
C SER A 77 -4.71 -34.48 -3.85
N SER A 78 -4.98 -35.20 -2.77
CA SER A 78 -4.74 -34.70 -1.40
C SER A 78 -3.26 -34.76 -1.01
N VAL A 79 -2.43 -35.41 -1.81
CA VAL A 79 -0.97 -35.51 -1.59
C VAL A 79 -0.28 -34.31 -2.24
N SER A 80 0.40 -33.51 -1.44
CA SER A 80 1.18 -32.38 -1.95
C SER A 80 2.53 -32.85 -2.51
N VAL A 81 2.83 -32.47 -3.74
CA VAL A 81 4.13 -32.71 -4.38
C VAL A 81 5.14 -31.62 -4.00
N LEU A 82 4.66 -30.44 -3.61
CA LEU A 82 5.49 -29.28 -3.28
C LEU A 82 5.45 -28.99 -1.78
N ASN A 83 6.60 -28.73 -1.21
CA ASN A 83 6.74 -28.18 0.13
C ASN A 83 6.86 -26.65 0.03
N LEU A 84 6.01 -25.92 0.75
CA LEU A 84 6.05 -24.49 0.80
C LEU A 84 6.60 -24.02 2.15
N SER A 85 7.48 -23.04 2.09
CA SER A 85 7.96 -22.34 3.27
C SER A 85 7.72 -20.83 3.11
N ILE A 86 7.46 -20.17 4.22
CA ILE A 86 7.31 -18.71 4.24
C ILE A 86 8.68 -18.10 4.38
N ASN A 87 9.05 -17.22 3.44
CA ASN A 87 10.19 -16.34 3.62
C ASN A 87 9.77 -15.19 4.55
N HIS A 88 10.11 -15.29 5.83
CA HIS A 88 9.68 -14.33 6.85
C HIS A 88 10.24 -12.93 6.59
N ASP A 89 11.47 -12.80 6.10
CA ASP A 89 12.09 -11.50 5.80
C ASP A 89 11.32 -10.79 4.69
N ASN A 90 11.10 -11.47 3.58
CA ASN A 90 10.31 -10.91 2.46
C ASN A 90 8.87 -10.62 2.88
N PHE A 91 8.27 -11.46 3.73
CA PHE A 91 6.93 -11.23 4.24
C PHE A 91 6.85 -9.89 4.99
N TRP A 92 7.79 -9.63 5.92
CA TRP A 92 7.80 -8.38 6.66
C TRP A 92 8.12 -7.17 5.80
N ILE A 93 9.01 -7.30 4.82
CA ILE A 93 9.30 -6.24 3.85
C ILE A 93 8.02 -5.86 3.09
N ILE A 94 7.30 -6.84 2.55
CA ILE A 94 6.05 -6.61 1.80
C ILE A 94 4.98 -5.97 2.69
N VAL A 95 4.81 -6.45 3.93
CA VAL A 95 3.86 -5.88 4.89
C VAL A 95 4.19 -4.42 5.19
N GLN A 96 5.47 -4.08 5.42
CA GLN A 96 5.88 -2.71 5.68
C GLN A 96 5.67 -1.81 4.45
N GLN A 97 6.02 -2.28 3.27
CA GLN A 97 5.78 -1.54 2.02
C GLN A 97 4.28 -1.28 1.80
N SER A 98 3.44 -2.30 2.02
CA SER A 98 1.99 -2.17 1.90
C SER A 98 1.43 -1.13 2.87
N ARG A 99 1.89 -1.13 4.13
CA ARG A 99 1.47 -0.13 5.13
C ARG A 99 1.91 1.29 4.76
N THR A 100 3.12 1.44 4.24
CA THR A 100 3.65 2.73 3.79
C THR A 100 2.84 3.27 2.61
N GLU A 101 2.55 2.42 1.62
CA GLU A 101 1.75 2.81 0.46
C GLU A 101 0.30 3.14 0.87
N GLN A 102 -0.27 2.39 1.81
CA GLN A 102 -1.60 2.70 2.34
C GLN A 102 -1.64 4.09 3.00
N LYS A 103 -0.65 4.43 3.83
CA LYS A 103 -0.54 5.77 4.43
C LYS A 103 -0.37 6.85 3.36
N ARG A 104 0.44 6.59 2.33
CA ARG A 104 0.62 7.51 1.19
C ARG A 104 -0.70 7.74 0.47
N MET A 105 -1.47 6.68 0.19
CA MET A 105 -2.79 6.79 -0.45
C MET A 105 -3.78 7.59 0.40
N GLN A 106 -3.81 7.36 1.72
CA GLN A 106 -4.67 8.12 2.64
C GLN A 106 -4.32 9.62 2.64
N ARG A 107 -3.03 9.97 2.62
CA ARG A 107 -2.60 11.37 2.52
C ARG A 107 -3.01 12.01 1.19
N ILE A 108 -2.87 11.30 0.08
CA ILE A 108 -3.33 11.75 -1.25
C ILE A 108 -4.83 12.04 -1.23
N ASP A 109 -5.61 11.08 -0.74
CA ASP A 109 -7.06 11.21 -0.68
C ASP A 109 -7.49 12.38 0.21
N ARG A 110 -6.85 12.55 1.38
CA ARG A 110 -7.08 13.68 2.30
C ARG A 110 -6.73 15.02 1.64
N ALA A 111 -5.56 15.12 1.00
CA ALA A 111 -5.15 16.34 0.31
C ALA A 111 -6.11 16.73 -0.83
N LEU A 112 -6.61 15.73 -1.59
CA LEU A 112 -7.60 15.95 -2.64
C LEU A 112 -8.95 16.41 -2.08
N ALA A 113 -9.42 15.80 -0.98
CA ALA A 113 -10.66 16.16 -0.30
C ALA A 113 -10.61 17.61 0.23
N LEU A 114 -9.45 18.05 0.69
CA LEU A 114 -9.19 19.42 1.15
C LEU A 114 -8.95 20.42 0.01
N GLY A 115 -9.19 20.06 -1.24
CA GLY A 115 -9.05 20.96 -2.38
C GLY A 115 -7.61 21.20 -2.82
N GLY A 116 -6.71 20.24 -2.62
CA GLY A 116 -5.32 20.31 -3.11
C GLY A 116 -5.28 20.44 -4.64
N SER A 117 -4.55 21.45 -5.18
CA SER A 117 -4.41 21.70 -6.62
C SER A 117 -3.58 20.61 -7.32
N ILE A 118 -3.65 20.59 -8.67
CA ILE A 118 -2.81 19.68 -9.47
C ILE A 118 -1.32 19.95 -9.18
N GLU A 119 -0.92 21.21 -9.09
CA GLU A 119 0.45 21.63 -8.80
C GLU A 119 0.91 21.12 -7.43
N LEU A 120 0.08 21.29 -6.39
CA LEU A 120 0.37 20.76 -5.05
C LEU A 120 0.51 19.22 -5.08
N MET A 121 -0.42 18.52 -5.73
CA MET A 121 -0.38 17.06 -5.82
C MET A 121 0.84 16.55 -6.60
N GLN A 122 1.29 17.29 -7.60
CA GLN A 122 2.51 16.99 -8.32
C GLN A 122 3.75 17.22 -7.45
N THR A 123 3.79 18.33 -6.70
CA THR A 123 4.94 18.68 -5.84
C THR A 123 5.15 17.65 -4.74
N TYR A 124 4.10 17.25 -4.00
CA TYR A 124 4.26 16.38 -2.83
C TYR A 124 4.17 14.89 -3.15
N PHE A 125 3.46 14.51 -4.20
CA PHE A 125 3.17 13.09 -4.50
C PHE A 125 3.66 12.64 -5.87
N GLY A 126 4.12 13.55 -6.72
CA GLY A 126 4.57 13.24 -8.08
C GLY A 126 3.42 12.85 -9.02
N LEU A 127 2.15 13.17 -8.70
CA LEU A 127 1.01 12.78 -9.49
C LEU A 127 0.86 13.67 -10.72
N SER A 128 0.60 13.07 -11.87
CA SER A 128 0.25 13.80 -13.09
C SER A 128 -1.16 14.41 -13.02
N ALA A 129 -1.41 15.43 -13.83
CA ALA A 129 -2.73 16.06 -13.94
C ALA A 129 -3.85 15.05 -14.30
N ALA A 130 -3.53 14.06 -15.12
CA ALA A 130 -4.47 13.00 -15.51
C ALA A 130 -4.84 12.10 -14.32
N GLU A 131 -3.84 11.70 -13.51
CA GLU A 131 -4.06 10.90 -12.31
C GLU A 131 -4.86 11.64 -11.25
N VAL A 132 -4.54 12.92 -11.00
CA VAL A 132 -5.30 13.78 -10.09
C VAL A 132 -6.76 13.88 -10.52
N SER A 133 -7.01 14.14 -11.81
CA SER A 133 -8.36 14.26 -12.36
C SER A 133 -9.14 12.93 -12.29
N ALA A 134 -8.48 11.80 -12.57
CA ALA A 134 -9.08 10.49 -12.45
C ALA A 134 -9.47 10.16 -11.00
N ARG A 135 -8.57 10.43 -10.03
CA ARG A 135 -8.83 10.21 -8.60
C ARG A 135 -9.97 11.07 -8.07
N ARG A 136 -10.03 12.35 -8.45
CA ARG A 136 -11.16 13.24 -8.09
C ARG A 136 -12.48 12.69 -8.57
N ARG A 137 -12.56 12.25 -9.84
CA ARG A 137 -13.77 11.64 -10.41
C ARG A 137 -14.18 10.37 -9.65
N LEU A 138 -13.23 9.49 -9.33
CA LEU A 138 -13.48 8.25 -8.57
C LEU A 138 -14.01 8.53 -7.16
N LYS A 139 -13.58 9.62 -6.54
CA LYS A 139 -13.99 10.03 -5.18
C LYS A 139 -15.21 10.95 -5.17
N GLY A 140 -15.76 11.33 -6.33
CA GLY A 140 -16.86 12.29 -6.41
C GLY A 140 -16.50 13.69 -5.91
N ILE A 141 -15.20 14.06 -6.01
CA ILE A 141 -14.74 15.39 -5.59
C ILE A 141 -14.94 16.37 -6.74
N ASP A 142 -15.93 17.24 -6.57
CA ASP A 142 -16.16 18.33 -7.51
C ASP A 142 -15.09 19.40 -7.35
N THR A 143 -14.48 19.76 -8.45
CA THR A 143 -13.57 20.91 -8.49
C THR A 143 -14.38 22.17 -8.78
N ALA A 144 -14.47 23.08 -7.80
CA ALA A 144 -15.01 24.39 -8.05
C ALA A 144 -14.23 25.02 -9.22
N ARG A 145 -14.97 25.40 -10.29
CA ARG A 145 -14.39 26.12 -11.43
C ARG A 145 -14.15 27.56 -10.98
N GLY A 146 -12.89 27.95 -10.89
CA GLY A 146 -12.55 29.33 -10.55
C GLY A 146 -11.23 29.43 -9.76
N ARG A 147 -10.88 30.67 -9.46
CA ARG A 147 -9.71 31.00 -8.63
C ARG A 147 -9.98 30.55 -7.19
N THR A 148 -9.03 29.86 -6.58
CA THR A 148 -9.08 29.51 -5.15
C THR A 148 -9.31 30.77 -4.33
N GLN A 149 -10.36 30.77 -3.49
CA GLN A 149 -10.67 31.88 -2.62
C GLN A 149 -9.54 32.03 -1.57
N ALA A 150 -9.05 33.25 -1.39
CA ALA A 150 -8.06 33.52 -0.35
C ALA A 150 -8.73 33.38 1.03
N PRO A 151 -7.97 32.95 2.06
CA PRO A 151 -8.45 32.98 3.44
C PRO A 151 -8.86 34.40 3.82
N ASP A 152 -9.86 34.52 4.68
CA ASP A 152 -10.15 35.78 5.36
C ASP A 152 -9.06 36.11 6.40
N GLU A 153 -9.16 37.28 7.03
CA GLU A 153 -8.13 37.77 7.94
C GLU A 153 -7.99 36.88 9.20
N GLU A 154 -9.10 36.33 9.70
CA GLU A 154 -9.11 35.47 10.87
C GLU A 154 -8.48 34.10 10.56
N ALA A 155 -8.87 33.47 9.45
CA ALA A 155 -8.29 32.23 8.98
C ALA A 155 -6.79 32.39 8.67
N ASP A 156 -6.39 33.50 8.03
CA ASP A 156 -4.98 33.78 7.70
C ASP A 156 -4.12 33.89 8.96
N ALA A 157 -4.60 34.56 9.99
CA ALA A 157 -3.92 34.66 11.29
C ALA A 157 -3.84 33.29 12.00
N GLY A 158 -4.91 32.49 11.93
CA GLY A 158 -4.93 31.12 12.47
C GLY A 158 -3.95 30.19 11.78
N ILE A 159 -3.92 30.21 10.45
CA ILE A 159 -2.97 29.43 9.63
C ILE A 159 -1.54 29.82 10.00
N TRP A 160 -1.26 31.12 10.11
CA TRP A 160 0.06 31.60 10.50
C TRP A 160 0.47 31.08 11.88
N THR A 161 -0.43 31.17 12.85
CA THR A 161 -0.15 30.71 14.23
C THR A 161 0.22 29.23 14.26
N GLN A 162 -0.49 28.39 13.52
CA GLN A 162 -0.20 26.96 13.42
C GLN A 162 1.12 26.69 12.70
N TRP A 163 1.38 27.42 11.63
CA TRP A 163 2.63 27.28 10.89
C TRP A 163 3.83 27.68 11.74
N ASP A 164 3.77 28.80 12.40
CA ASP A 164 4.84 29.31 13.28
C ASP A 164 5.08 28.35 14.47
N ALA A 165 4.03 27.85 15.09
CA ALA A 165 4.11 26.88 16.18
C ALA A 165 4.74 25.53 15.76
N SER A 166 4.66 25.16 14.48
CA SER A 166 5.29 23.94 13.97
C SER A 166 6.82 24.01 13.90
N GLY A 167 7.40 25.21 13.94
CA GLY A 167 8.85 25.46 13.81
C GLY A 167 9.42 25.11 12.43
N LEU A 168 8.59 24.79 11.45
CA LEU A 168 9.02 24.43 10.11
C LEU A 168 9.44 25.67 9.32
N THR A 169 10.52 25.53 8.56
CA THR A 169 11.11 26.63 7.80
C THR A 169 10.81 26.56 6.30
N SER A 170 10.52 25.36 5.77
CA SER A 170 10.21 25.16 4.34
C SER A 170 8.86 24.42 4.20
N PRO A 171 8.06 24.78 3.19
CA PRO A 171 6.82 24.07 2.90
C PRO A 171 7.05 22.70 2.23
N ASP A 172 8.28 22.35 1.80
CA ASP A 172 8.51 21.24 0.86
C ASP A 172 8.57 19.86 1.52
N SER A 173 8.46 19.76 2.85
CA SER A 173 8.49 18.48 3.57
C SER A 173 7.10 17.84 3.70
N HIS A 174 7.07 16.53 3.95
CA HIS A 174 5.82 15.82 4.23
C HIS A 174 5.18 16.25 5.55
N GLU A 175 6.00 16.63 6.54
CA GLU A 175 5.54 17.19 7.81
C GLU A 175 4.85 18.55 7.59
N ALA A 176 5.41 19.39 6.73
CA ALA A 176 4.82 20.67 6.34
C ALA A 176 3.43 20.47 5.70
N LEU A 177 3.30 19.48 4.83
CA LEU A 177 2.02 19.13 4.24
C LEU A 177 0.99 18.72 5.29
N ASP A 178 1.38 17.91 6.29
CA ASP A 178 0.46 17.50 7.36
C ASP A 178 -0.02 18.68 8.20
N VAL A 179 0.87 19.62 8.53
CA VAL A 179 0.51 20.88 9.21
C VAL A 179 -0.46 21.71 8.37
N MET A 180 -0.19 21.85 7.07
CA MET A 180 -1.07 22.61 6.16
C MET A 180 -2.43 21.93 5.97
N MET A 181 -2.51 20.59 5.93
CA MET A 181 -3.77 19.86 5.88
C MET A 181 -4.59 20.07 7.16
N LEU A 182 -3.93 20.04 8.32
CA LEU A 182 -4.60 20.32 9.59
C LEU A 182 -5.13 21.76 9.65
N ALA A 183 -4.34 22.73 9.18
CA ALA A 183 -4.77 24.14 9.12
C ALA A 183 -5.96 24.31 8.15
N ALA A 184 -5.95 23.64 7.02
CA ALA A 184 -7.05 23.64 6.05
C ALA A 184 -8.35 23.10 6.67
N GLU A 185 -8.28 22.02 7.45
CA GLU A 185 -9.43 21.44 8.16
C GLU A 185 -9.98 22.35 9.26
N LEU A 186 -9.10 22.93 10.08
CA LEU A 186 -9.50 23.76 11.23
C LEU A 186 -10.14 25.08 10.83
N HIS A 187 -9.70 25.67 9.72
CA HIS A 187 -10.17 26.97 9.26
C HIS A 187 -11.14 26.89 8.07
N ASP A 188 -11.54 25.66 7.66
CA ASP A 188 -12.42 25.40 6.52
C ASP A 188 -11.97 26.13 5.23
N VAL A 189 -10.65 26.10 5.00
CA VAL A 189 -10.01 26.75 3.85
C VAL A 189 -9.39 25.68 2.94
N SER A 190 -9.41 25.90 1.63
CA SER A 190 -8.80 24.92 0.72
C SER A 190 -7.30 24.77 1.00
N LEU A 191 -6.79 23.52 0.94
CA LEU A 191 -5.37 23.24 1.11
C LEU A 191 -4.49 24.01 0.12
N THR A 192 -5.00 24.28 -1.08
CA THR A 192 -4.29 25.12 -2.07
C THR A 192 -4.11 26.54 -1.59
N ALA A 193 -5.13 27.13 -0.93
CA ALA A 193 -5.02 28.48 -0.38
C ALA A 193 -4.01 28.51 0.78
N VAL A 194 -4.06 27.55 1.69
CA VAL A 194 -3.08 27.40 2.79
C VAL A 194 -1.67 27.28 2.25
N TRP A 195 -1.44 26.38 1.30
CA TRP A 195 -0.12 26.17 0.68
C TRP A 195 0.42 27.44 0.00
N THR A 196 -0.44 28.18 -0.69
CA THR A 196 -0.07 29.45 -1.34
C THR A 196 0.37 30.48 -0.32
N ARG A 197 -0.35 30.61 0.82
CA ARG A 197 0.01 31.53 1.91
C ARG A 197 1.33 31.14 2.58
N VAL A 198 1.47 29.89 3.00
CA VAL A 198 2.68 29.39 3.64
C VAL A 198 3.91 29.58 2.73
N THR A 199 3.76 29.24 1.45
CA THR A 199 4.84 29.44 0.45
C THR A 199 5.23 30.91 0.30
N ALA A 200 4.25 31.82 0.31
CA ALA A 200 4.52 33.26 0.24
C ALA A 200 5.31 33.74 1.48
N TRP A 201 4.91 33.35 2.69
CA TRP A 201 5.60 33.70 3.92
C TRP A 201 7.03 33.17 3.99
N CYS A 202 7.27 31.94 3.57
CA CYS A 202 8.60 31.36 3.52
C CYS A 202 9.49 32.15 2.54
N ARG A 203 9.01 32.49 1.36
CA ARG A 203 9.74 33.30 0.36
C ARG A 203 10.06 34.70 0.87
N GLU A 204 9.15 35.32 1.62
CA GLU A 204 9.39 36.66 2.21
C GLU A 204 10.45 36.62 3.30
N ARG A 205 10.43 35.56 4.13
CA ARG A 205 11.42 35.34 5.18
C ARG A 205 12.83 35.17 4.58
N ASP A 206 12.93 34.34 3.53
CA ASP A 206 14.22 34.08 2.86
C ASP A 206 14.78 35.36 2.21
N ARG A 207 13.92 36.21 1.62
CA ARG A 207 14.31 37.51 1.07
C ARG A 207 14.83 38.48 2.15
N LYS A 208 14.21 38.48 3.35
CA LYS A 208 14.65 39.29 4.48
C LYS A 208 15.92 38.79 5.10
N GLY A 209 16.15 37.47 5.16
CA GLY A 209 17.41 36.86 5.62
C GLY A 209 18.56 37.21 4.70
N ASN A 210 18.42 37.04 3.40
CA ASN A 210 19.49 37.32 2.43
C ASN A 210 19.86 38.81 2.33
N LYS A 211 18.95 39.74 2.68
CA LYS A 211 19.26 41.17 2.78
C LYS A 211 20.10 41.55 4.02
N ARG A 212 20.10 40.73 5.07
CA ARG A 212 20.87 40.99 6.31
C ARG A 212 22.29 40.45 6.24
N GLU A 213 22.56 39.46 5.40
CA GLU A 213 23.88 38.89 5.21
C GLU A 213 24.71 39.65 4.15
N GLY A 214 24.09 40.52 3.35
CA GLY A 214 24.73 41.31 2.30
C GLY A 214 24.95 42.79 2.64
N ALA A 215 24.72 43.19 3.87
CA ALA A 215 24.92 44.58 4.37
C ALA A 215 25.98 44.60 5.48
#